data_77de71d49d66bbed5a9446eed4d7f638
#
_entry.id   77de71d49d66bbed5a9446eed4d7f638
#
_cell.length_a   1.000
_cell.length_b   1.000
_cell.length_c   1.000
_cell.angle_alpha   90.00
_cell.angle_beta   90.00
_cell.angle_gamma   90.00
#
_symmetry.space_group_name_H-M   'P 1'
#
loop_
_entity.id
_entity.type
_entity.pdbx_description
1 polymer ?
#
loop_
_entity_poly.entity_id
_entity_poly.type
_entity_poly.pdbx_seq_one_letter_code
_entity_poly.pdbx_strand_id
1 'polypeptide(L)'
;MKKMIITSLLVLNSSAFAGNLNATEQKEVQSIIRLFQKNDVDNIAKNIRYPLIRENPIPDIQNTTEMKTRYTQVFDQTLRQTIAKSKLSQWSNVGWRGVMLDNGTVWLDGEKIRAINYSSPAEQQFKKQLIAQQKTMLYPTLKKFAQPELQFKTAKFQVRIDELSNGQYRYAAWNIGKPQSTKPNLVLNNGSMTFDGSGGNHYFNFKSGSYNYVVYRNIIGESATPDVTLSVKKNNKEILNQSGQIFK
;
A
#
# COMPACT_ATOMS: atom_id res chain seq x y z
N MET A 1 23.63 -6.44 -23.94
CA MET A 1 22.18 -6.81 -23.95
C MET A 1 21.61 -6.45 -22.58
N LYS A 2 20.84 -5.35 -22.50
CA LYS A 2 20.21 -4.90 -21.25
C LYS A 2 18.97 -5.75 -21.00
N LYS A 3 19.00 -6.61 -19.98
CA LYS A 3 17.80 -7.30 -19.47
C LYS A 3 16.94 -6.30 -18.73
N MET A 4 15.83 -5.96 -19.33
CA MET A 4 14.76 -5.19 -18.72
C MET A 4 14.06 -6.11 -17.71
N ILE A 5 14.30 -5.87 -16.41
CA ILE A 5 13.56 -6.54 -15.34
C ILE A 5 12.22 -5.83 -15.23
N ILE A 6 11.22 -6.45 -15.83
CA ILE A 6 9.81 -6.09 -15.62
C ILE A 6 9.44 -6.66 -14.26
N THR A 7 9.32 -5.79 -13.27
CA THR A 7 8.69 -6.14 -12.00
C THR A 7 7.21 -6.39 -12.30
N SER A 8 6.87 -7.66 -12.52
CA SER A 8 5.49 -8.08 -12.70
C SER A 8 4.75 -7.87 -11.40
N LEU A 9 3.89 -6.84 -11.35
CA LEU A 9 2.77 -6.81 -10.44
C LEU A 9 2.02 -8.13 -10.67
N LEU A 10 2.09 -9.03 -9.70
CA LEU A 10 1.29 -10.27 -9.71
C LEU A 10 -0.18 -9.84 -9.61
N VAL A 11 -0.82 -9.70 -10.76
CA VAL A 11 -2.27 -9.67 -10.87
C VAL A 11 -2.73 -11.07 -10.46
N LEU A 12 -3.07 -11.22 -9.20
CA LEU A 12 -3.82 -12.39 -8.75
C LEU A 12 -5.14 -12.38 -9.52
N ASN A 13 -5.24 -13.23 -10.53
CA ASN A 13 -6.47 -13.58 -11.21
C ASN A 13 -7.43 -14.28 -10.21
N SER A 14 -7.97 -13.53 -9.25
CA SER A 14 -9.25 -13.89 -8.69
C SER A 14 -10.26 -13.47 -9.74
N SER A 15 -10.86 -14.40 -10.45
CA SER A 15 -12.08 -14.21 -11.22
C SER A 15 -13.23 -13.83 -10.28
N ALA A 16 -13.16 -12.62 -9.73
CA ALA A 16 -14.35 -11.97 -9.23
C ALA A 16 -15.18 -11.68 -10.47
N PHE A 17 -16.34 -12.31 -10.61
CA PHE A 17 -17.30 -12.00 -11.67
C PHE A 17 -17.59 -10.50 -11.59
N ALA A 18 -17.02 -9.75 -12.54
CA ALA A 18 -17.31 -8.33 -12.69
C ALA A 18 -18.77 -8.26 -13.17
N GLY A 19 -19.66 -7.80 -12.30
CA GLY A 19 -21.06 -7.65 -12.58
C GLY A 19 -21.37 -6.33 -13.28
N ASN A 20 -22.51 -6.27 -13.98
CA ASN A 20 -23.02 -5.02 -14.53
C ASN A 20 -23.37 -4.05 -13.39
N LEU A 21 -23.18 -2.76 -13.65
CA LEU A 21 -23.58 -1.71 -12.72
C LEU A 21 -25.12 -1.65 -12.59
N ASN A 22 -25.63 -1.57 -11.38
CA ASN A 22 -27.01 -1.22 -11.13
C ASN A 22 -27.29 0.28 -11.42
N ALA A 23 -28.55 0.71 -11.36
CA ALA A 23 -28.95 2.08 -11.69
C ALA A 23 -28.31 3.14 -10.77
N THR A 24 -28.09 2.82 -9.50
CA THR A 24 -27.44 3.72 -8.53
C THR A 24 -25.97 3.86 -8.84
N GLU A 25 -25.26 2.75 -9.03
CA GLU A 25 -23.85 2.71 -9.39
C GLU A 25 -23.55 3.44 -10.71
N GLN A 26 -24.45 3.29 -11.71
CA GLN A 26 -24.32 4.04 -12.96
C GLN A 26 -24.38 5.55 -12.73
N LYS A 27 -25.27 6.06 -11.86
CA LYS A 27 -25.34 7.48 -11.51
C LYS A 27 -24.09 7.95 -10.76
N GLU A 28 -23.59 7.16 -9.82
CA GLU A 28 -22.36 7.43 -9.07
C GLU A 28 -21.16 7.54 -10.01
N VAL A 29 -20.96 6.55 -10.87
CA VAL A 29 -19.91 6.56 -11.90
C VAL A 29 -20.03 7.77 -12.81
N GLN A 30 -21.23 8.07 -13.34
CA GLN A 30 -21.46 9.23 -14.19
C GLN A 30 -21.15 10.55 -13.46
N SER A 31 -21.44 10.62 -12.16
CA SER A 31 -21.09 11.79 -11.35
C SER A 31 -19.59 11.99 -11.29
N ILE A 32 -18.83 10.94 -10.98
CA ILE A 32 -17.36 10.99 -10.98
C ILE A 32 -16.80 11.37 -12.36
N ILE A 33 -17.26 10.74 -13.44
CA ILE A 33 -16.82 11.07 -14.80
C ILE A 33 -17.02 12.56 -15.09
N ARG A 34 -18.20 13.13 -14.76
CA ARG A 34 -18.49 14.55 -14.96
C ARG A 34 -17.56 15.48 -14.19
N LEU A 35 -17.16 15.12 -12.97
CA LEU A 35 -16.19 15.91 -12.20
C LEU A 35 -14.83 15.99 -12.93
N PHE A 36 -14.37 14.87 -13.46
CA PHE A 36 -13.12 14.84 -14.22
C PHE A 36 -13.22 15.51 -15.60
N GLN A 37 -14.38 15.41 -16.29
CA GLN A 37 -14.63 16.16 -17.52
C GLN A 37 -14.56 17.67 -17.33
N LYS A 38 -15.07 18.17 -16.18
CA LYS A 38 -15.04 19.58 -15.81
C LYS A 38 -13.71 20.00 -15.15
N ASN A 39 -12.82 19.05 -14.88
CA ASN A 39 -11.61 19.26 -14.07
C ASN A 39 -11.90 20.00 -12.75
N ASP A 40 -13.00 19.62 -12.08
CA ASP A 40 -13.48 20.22 -10.85
C ASP A 40 -12.71 19.69 -9.65
N VAL A 41 -11.50 20.23 -9.45
CA VAL A 41 -10.54 19.77 -8.44
C VAL A 41 -11.14 19.79 -7.03
N ASP A 42 -11.93 20.82 -6.72
CA ASP A 42 -12.55 20.98 -5.39
C ASP A 42 -13.54 19.85 -5.09
N ASN A 43 -14.41 19.55 -6.02
CA ASN A 43 -15.40 18.50 -5.84
C ASN A 43 -14.77 17.10 -6.03
N ILE A 44 -13.78 16.93 -6.89
CA ILE A 44 -12.99 15.68 -6.94
C ILE A 44 -12.38 15.40 -5.57
N ALA A 45 -11.68 16.38 -4.96
CA ALA A 45 -11.08 16.21 -3.66
C ALA A 45 -12.09 15.90 -2.55
N LYS A 46 -13.29 16.51 -2.58
CA LYS A 46 -14.40 16.21 -1.64
C LYS A 46 -14.96 14.79 -1.83
N ASN A 47 -14.87 14.23 -3.04
CA ASN A 47 -15.36 12.89 -3.38
C ASN A 47 -14.28 11.81 -3.27
N ILE A 48 -13.27 12.02 -2.42
CA ILE A 48 -12.28 10.99 -2.04
C ILE A 48 -12.56 10.52 -0.61
N ARG A 49 -12.39 9.22 -0.38
CA ARG A 49 -12.38 8.63 0.95
C ARG A 49 -11.00 8.74 1.55
N TYR A 50 -10.89 9.43 2.67
CA TYR A 50 -9.60 9.64 3.36
C TYR A 50 -9.44 8.70 4.57
N PRO A 51 -8.20 8.29 4.90
CA PRO A 51 -6.97 8.59 4.15
C PRO A 51 -6.95 7.86 2.80
N LEU A 52 -6.52 8.55 1.73
CA LEU A 52 -6.24 7.90 0.46
C LEU A 52 -4.85 7.27 0.54
N ILE A 53 -4.82 5.96 0.58
CA ILE A 53 -3.60 5.18 0.73
C ILE A 53 -2.73 5.32 -0.52
N ARG A 54 -1.44 5.58 -0.32
CA ARG A 54 -0.44 5.62 -1.38
C ARG A 54 0.64 4.58 -1.13
N GLU A 55 1.31 4.20 -2.21
CA GLU A 55 2.38 3.20 -2.18
C GLU A 55 3.54 3.64 -1.27
N ASN A 56 4.02 2.74 -0.41
CA ASN A 56 5.12 3.05 0.50
C ASN A 56 6.41 3.37 -0.29
N PRO A 57 7.22 4.39 0.11
CA PRO A 57 7.10 5.22 1.31
C PRO A 57 6.35 6.54 1.09
N ILE A 58 5.56 6.68 0.02
CA ILE A 58 4.78 7.91 -0.22
C ILE A 58 3.77 8.09 0.92
N PRO A 59 3.72 9.25 1.61
CA PRO A 59 2.73 9.51 2.64
C PRO A 59 1.31 9.41 2.09
N ASP A 60 0.41 8.82 2.85
CA ASP A 60 -1.01 8.79 2.52
C ASP A 60 -1.58 10.21 2.55
N ILE A 61 -2.61 10.45 1.75
CA ILE A 61 -3.27 11.74 1.71
C ILE A 61 -4.38 11.74 2.74
N GLN A 62 -4.29 12.63 3.73
CA GLN A 62 -5.12 12.59 4.92
C GLN A 62 -6.46 13.34 4.78
N ASN A 63 -6.51 14.33 3.88
CA ASN A 63 -7.66 15.23 3.78
C ASN A 63 -7.74 15.95 2.42
N THR A 64 -8.83 16.68 2.25
CA THR A 64 -9.13 17.46 1.04
C THR A 64 -8.05 18.50 0.72
N THR A 65 -7.47 19.15 1.71
CA THR A 65 -6.43 20.18 1.51
C THR A 65 -5.15 19.55 0.94
N GLU A 66 -4.69 18.45 1.54
CA GLU A 66 -3.54 17.71 1.01
C GLU A 66 -3.80 17.17 -0.39
N MET A 67 -5.02 16.67 -0.65
CA MET A 67 -5.39 16.20 -1.99
C MET A 67 -5.28 17.31 -3.03
N LYS A 68 -5.78 18.50 -2.74
CA LYS A 68 -5.66 19.65 -3.66
C LYS A 68 -4.19 19.99 -3.93
N THR A 69 -3.36 20.00 -2.90
CA THR A 69 -1.91 20.28 -3.03
C THR A 69 -1.20 19.23 -3.90
N ARG A 70 -1.60 17.96 -3.78
CA ARG A 70 -0.99 16.84 -4.49
C ARG A 70 -1.79 16.39 -5.71
N TYR A 71 -2.80 17.16 -6.13
CA TYR A 71 -3.75 16.76 -7.17
C TYR A 71 -3.08 16.33 -8.46
N THR A 72 -2.21 17.17 -9.02
CA THR A 72 -1.51 16.86 -10.27
C THR A 72 -0.47 15.76 -10.15
N GLN A 73 0.00 15.49 -8.93
CA GLN A 73 0.88 14.37 -8.63
C GLN A 73 0.13 13.04 -8.70
N VAL A 74 -1.09 12.97 -8.14
CA VAL A 74 -1.92 11.75 -8.11
C VAL A 74 -2.70 11.60 -9.41
N PHE A 75 -3.42 12.64 -9.80
CA PHE A 75 -4.22 12.70 -11.02
C PHE A 75 -3.46 13.48 -12.10
N ASP A 76 -2.49 12.83 -12.73
CA ASP A 76 -1.82 13.40 -13.89
C ASP A 76 -2.77 13.49 -15.10
N GLN A 77 -2.31 14.08 -16.19
CA GLN A 77 -3.13 14.22 -17.40
C GLN A 77 -3.66 12.88 -17.91
N THR A 78 -2.85 11.83 -17.84
CA THR A 78 -3.20 10.49 -18.32
C THR A 78 -4.36 9.92 -17.51
N LEU A 79 -4.25 9.87 -16.18
CA LEU A 79 -5.31 9.33 -15.33
C LEU A 79 -6.59 10.16 -15.41
N ARG A 80 -6.47 11.50 -15.42
CA ARG A 80 -7.64 12.39 -15.60
C ARG A 80 -8.39 12.11 -16.89
N GLN A 81 -7.66 11.96 -18.00
CA GLN A 81 -8.27 11.65 -19.30
C GLN A 81 -8.87 10.24 -19.33
N THR A 82 -8.21 9.27 -18.72
CA THR A 82 -8.75 7.91 -18.59
C THR A 82 -10.11 7.92 -17.91
N ILE A 83 -10.23 8.62 -16.78
CA ILE A 83 -11.50 8.72 -16.05
C ILE A 83 -12.53 9.54 -16.84
N ALA A 84 -12.16 10.72 -17.33
CA ALA A 84 -13.06 11.64 -18.02
C ALA A 84 -13.65 11.09 -19.32
N LYS A 85 -12.92 10.22 -20.03
CA LYS A 85 -13.34 9.59 -21.29
C LYS A 85 -13.89 8.18 -21.12
N SER A 86 -13.90 7.64 -19.89
CA SER A 86 -14.38 6.29 -19.65
C SER A 86 -15.88 6.16 -19.94
N LYS A 87 -16.26 4.99 -20.42
CA LYS A 87 -17.67 4.60 -20.65
C LYS A 87 -18.14 3.74 -19.49
N LEU A 88 -19.46 3.71 -19.21
CA LEU A 88 -20.02 2.84 -18.17
C LEU A 88 -19.62 1.38 -18.32
N SER A 89 -19.44 0.91 -19.56
CA SER A 89 -19.00 -0.46 -19.86
C SER A 89 -17.57 -0.80 -19.40
N GLN A 90 -16.77 0.20 -19.02
CA GLN A 90 -15.42 0.01 -18.46
C GLN A 90 -15.46 -0.07 -16.93
N TRP A 91 -16.60 0.16 -16.32
CA TRP A 91 -16.80 0.09 -14.88
C TRP A 91 -17.56 -1.18 -14.52
N SER A 92 -17.15 -1.84 -13.46
CA SER A 92 -17.68 -3.14 -13.05
C SER A 92 -17.92 -3.18 -11.54
N ASN A 93 -19.08 -3.72 -11.15
CA ASN A 93 -19.35 -4.05 -9.75
C ASN A 93 -18.54 -5.28 -9.33
N VAL A 94 -17.88 -5.21 -8.19
CA VAL A 94 -17.06 -6.28 -7.60
C VAL A 94 -17.58 -6.66 -6.21
N GLY A 95 -18.88 -6.64 -6.05
CA GLY A 95 -19.57 -6.97 -4.80
C GLY A 95 -19.19 -6.01 -3.67
N TRP A 96 -18.89 -6.54 -2.50
CA TRP A 96 -18.55 -5.75 -1.31
C TRP A 96 -17.31 -4.85 -1.47
N ARG A 97 -16.49 -5.09 -2.49
CA ARG A 97 -15.32 -4.27 -2.82
C ARG A 97 -15.67 -2.96 -3.51
N GLY A 98 -16.91 -2.80 -3.99
CA GLY A 98 -17.38 -1.61 -4.69
C GLY A 98 -17.25 -1.71 -6.20
N VAL A 99 -17.16 -0.57 -6.86
CA VAL A 99 -17.10 -0.45 -8.32
C VAL A 99 -15.70 -0.09 -8.77
N MET A 100 -15.19 -0.74 -9.81
CA MET A 100 -13.85 -0.46 -10.33
C MET A 100 -13.87 -0.04 -11.80
N LEU A 101 -12.94 0.84 -12.17
CA LEU A 101 -12.61 1.20 -13.55
C LEU A 101 -11.59 0.20 -14.11
N ASP A 102 -11.87 -0.36 -15.28
CA ASP A 102 -11.02 -1.34 -15.99
C ASP A 102 -10.60 -2.49 -15.05
N ASN A 103 -9.31 -2.75 -14.95
CA ASN A 103 -8.74 -3.79 -14.07
C ASN A 103 -8.42 -3.27 -12.66
N GLY A 104 -9.19 -2.32 -12.14
CA GLY A 104 -9.01 -1.80 -10.80
C GLY A 104 -8.13 -0.54 -10.71
N THR A 105 -7.97 0.19 -11.80
CA THR A 105 -7.21 1.46 -11.84
C THR A 105 -7.75 2.47 -10.83
N VAL A 106 -9.08 2.60 -10.73
CA VAL A 106 -9.79 3.43 -9.76
C VAL A 106 -10.90 2.60 -9.13
N TRP A 107 -11.08 2.73 -7.83
CA TRP A 107 -12.15 2.07 -7.07
C TRP A 107 -13.08 3.09 -6.43
N LEU A 108 -14.37 2.85 -6.56
CA LEU A 108 -15.43 3.62 -5.89
C LEU A 108 -16.08 2.79 -4.78
N ASP A 109 -16.46 3.49 -3.73
CA ASP A 109 -17.33 3.02 -2.65
C ASP A 109 -18.46 4.05 -2.53
N GLY A 110 -19.59 3.76 -3.15
CA GLY A 110 -20.63 4.75 -3.45
C GLY A 110 -20.08 5.90 -4.31
N GLU A 111 -20.40 7.12 -3.94
CA GLU A 111 -19.92 8.33 -4.64
C GLU A 111 -18.45 8.69 -4.37
N LYS A 112 -17.73 7.90 -3.55
CA LYS A 112 -16.35 8.22 -3.14
C LYS A 112 -15.32 7.40 -3.88
N ILE A 113 -14.25 8.05 -4.34
CA ILE A 113 -13.04 7.37 -4.79
C ILE A 113 -12.35 6.81 -3.54
N ARG A 114 -12.30 5.49 -3.45
CA ARG A 114 -11.73 4.76 -2.31
C ARG A 114 -10.25 4.43 -2.49
N ALA A 115 -9.87 4.06 -3.72
CA ALA A 115 -8.49 3.69 -4.02
C ALA A 115 -8.13 4.04 -5.47
N ILE A 116 -6.84 4.28 -5.69
CA ILE A 116 -6.24 4.58 -6.99
C ILE A 116 -5.00 3.70 -7.11
N ASN A 117 -5.09 2.65 -7.94
CA ASN A 117 -4.00 1.73 -8.23
C ASN A 117 -3.23 2.21 -9.49
N TYR A 118 -2.89 3.47 -9.47
CA TYR A 118 -2.12 4.14 -10.50
C TYR A 118 -1.06 4.99 -9.82
N SER A 119 0.14 4.97 -10.36
CA SER A 119 1.24 5.82 -9.91
C SER A 119 1.75 6.64 -11.08
N SER A 120 1.53 7.94 -11.01
CA SER A 120 1.99 8.87 -12.05
C SER A 120 3.52 8.93 -12.12
N PRO A 121 4.11 9.39 -13.23
CA PRO A 121 5.55 9.64 -13.30
C PRO A 121 6.07 10.56 -12.18
N ALA A 122 5.27 11.56 -11.78
CA ALA A 122 5.60 12.46 -10.67
C ALA A 122 5.61 11.72 -9.32
N GLU A 123 4.64 10.85 -9.05
CA GLU A 123 4.65 10.01 -7.85
C GLU A 123 5.80 9.00 -7.84
N GLN A 124 6.10 8.38 -8.98
CA GLN A 124 7.22 7.46 -9.09
C GLN A 124 8.57 8.18 -8.81
N GLN A 125 8.73 9.40 -9.31
CA GLN A 125 9.92 10.21 -9.03
C GLN A 125 9.98 10.60 -7.55
N PHE A 126 8.86 11.00 -6.96
CA PHE A 126 8.78 11.31 -5.53
C PHE A 126 9.08 10.08 -4.66
N LYS A 127 8.55 8.90 -5.02
CA LYS A 127 8.90 7.63 -4.36
C LYS A 127 10.41 7.38 -4.38
N LYS A 128 11.06 7.55 -5.53
CA LYS A 128 12.52 7.39 -5.65
C LYS A 128 13.31 8.34 -4.75
N GLN A 129 12.86 9.60 -4.66
CA GLN A 129 13.49 10.60 -3.78
C GLN A 129 13.36 10.21 -2.31
N LEU A 130 12.16 9.78 -1.86
CA LEU A 130 11.93 9.34 -0.50
C LEU A 130 12.77 8.09 -0.15
N ILE A 131 12.89 7.13 -1.06
CA ILE A 131 13.74 5.95 -0.87
C ILE A 131 15.21 6.36 -0.74
N ALA A 132 15.69 7.26 -1.60
CA ALA A 132 17.05 7.77 -1.53
C ALA A 132 17.32 8.48 -0.19
N GLN A 133 16.39 9.33 0.25
CA GLN A 133 16.46 9.99 1.55
C GLN A 133 16.49 8.99 2.71
N GLN A 134 15.63 7.98 2.72
CA GLN A 134 15.65 6.95 3.74
C GLN A 134 16.99 6.21 3.79
N LYS A 135 17.57 5.90 2.61
CA LYS A 135 18.90 5.25 2.52
C LYS A 135 20.00 6.07 3.21
N THR A 136 19.96 7.40 3.14
CA THR A 136 20.98 8.23 3.83
C THR A 136 20.88 8.16 5.34
N MET A 137 19.66 8.03 5.88
CA MET A 137 19.37 8.08 7.32
C MET A 137 19.49 6.74 8.04
N LEU A 138 19.63 5.64 7.30
CA LEU A 138 19.70 4.30 7.90
C LEU A 138 21.12 3.96 8.40
N TYR A 139 21.18 3.03 9.35
CA TYR A 139 22.43 2.37 9.74
C TYR A 139 23.16 1.79 8.51
N PRO A 140 24.49 1.91 8.39
CA PRO A 140 25.21 1.63 7.14
C PRO A 140 24.90 0.28 6.47
N THR A 141 24.78 -0.81 7.26
CA THR A 141 24.51 -2.15 6.70
C THR A 141 23.10 -2.31 6.16
N LEU A 142 22.17 -1.41 6.49
CA LEU A 142 20.77 -1.45 6.05
C LEU A 142 20.50 -0.60 4.80
N LYS A 143 21.46 0.19 4.33
CA LYS A 143 21.26 1.13 3.20
C LYS A 143 21.02 0.45 1.85
N LYS A 144 21.32 -0.84 1.70
CA LYS A 144 21.10 -1.61 0.46
C LYS A 144 19.75 -2.33 0.54
N PHE A 145 18.75 -1.84 -0.20
CA PHE A 145 17.43 -2.46 -0.39
C PHE A 145 16.81 -1.95 -1.71
N ALA A 146 15.84 -2.67 -2.24
CA ALA A 146 15.07 -2.25 -3.42
C ALA A 146 14.02 -1.21 -3.01
N GLN A 147 13.13 -1.57 -2.08
CA GLN A 147 12.12 -0.68 -1.55
C GLN A 147 11.79 -0.99 -0.08
N PRO A 148 11.32 0.02 0.69
CA PRO A 148 10.77 -0.22 2.02
C PRO A 148 9.36 -0.81 1.88
N GLU A 149 9.09 -1.91 2.56
CA GLU A 149 7.77 -2.55 2.52
C GLU A 149 6.88 -2.13 3.67
N LEU A 150 7.39 -2.19 4.88
CA LEU A 150 6.59 -1.93 6.07
C LEU A 150 7.46 -1.32 7.18
N GLN A 151 6.96 -0.27 7.82
CA GLN A 151 7.53 0.27 9.05
C GLN A 151 6.44 0.40 10.10
N PHE A 152 6.72 -0.11 11.30
CA PHE A 152 5.75 -0.04 12.40
C PHE A 152 6.44 0.04 13.77
N LYS A 153 5.68 0.49 14.76
CA LYS A 153 6.06 0.51 16.16
C LYS A 153 5.13 -0.38 16.96
N THR A 154 5.69 -1.15 17.86
CA THR A 154 4.97 -1.84 18.94
C THR A 154 5.24 -1.14 20.26
N ALA A 155 4.71 -1.66 21.38
CA ALA A 155 5.04 -1.14 22.70
C ALA A 155 6.54 -1.21 23.03
N LYS A 156 7.29 -2.14 22.44
CA LYS A 156 8.70 -2.40 22.77
C LYS A 156 9.67 -2.14 21.63
N PHE A 157 9.22 -2.22 20.40
CA PHE A 157 10.10 -2.23 19.22
C PHE A 157 9.65 -1.24 18.15
N GLN A 158 10.64 -0.71 17.43
CA GLN A 158 10.47 -0.13 16.13
C GLN A 158 11.01 -1.13 15.11
N VAL A 159 10.21 -1.45 14.11
CA VAL A 159 10.52 -2.48 13.12
C VAL A 159 10.46 -1.89 11.72
N ARG A 160 11.37 -2.35 10.88
CA ARG A 160 11.42 -2.07 9.44
C ARG A 160 11.54 -3.37 8.68
N ILE A 161 10.75 -3.50 7.62
CA ILE A 161 10.85 -4.57 6.63
C ILE A 161 11.17 -3.93 5.28
N ASP A 162 12.23 -4.39 4.63
CA ASP A 162 12.63 -3.96 3.29
C ASP A 162 12.61 -5.15 2.33
N GLU A 163 12.18 -4.92 1.11
CA GLU A 163 12.45 -5.83 -0.01
C GLU A 163 13.87 -5.60 -0.52
N LEU A 164 14.58 -6.68 -0.74
CA LEU A 164 15.93 -6.68 -1.27
C LEU A 164 15.93 -6.89 -2.80
N SER A 165 17.02 -6.59 -3.47
CA SER A 165 17.12 -6.70 -4.93
C SER A 165 16.98 -8.13 -5.48
N ASN A 166 17.05 -9.14 -4.60
CA ASN A 166 16.82 -10.54 -4.94
C ASN A 166 15.37 -11.00 -4.71
N GLY A 167 14.45 -10.08 -4.36
CA GLY A 167 13.05 -10.38 -4.07
C GLY A 167 12.79 -10.98 -2.70
N GLN A 168 13.82 -11.10 -1.85
CA GLN A 168 13.66 -11.53 -0.47
C GLN A 168 13.43 -10.32 0.45
N TYR A 169 12.98 -10.58 1.67
CA TYR A 169 12.70 -9.54 2.66
C TYR A 169 13.73 -9.56 3.78
N ARG A 170 14.03 -8.37 4.29
CA ARG A 170 14.86 -8.15 5.47
C ARG A 170 14.04 -7.51 6.57
N TYR A 171 14.10 -8.08 7.75
CA TYR A 171 13.57 -7.53 9.00
C TYR A 171 14.70 -6.86 9.78
N ALA A 172 14.50 -5.66 10.26
CA ALA A 172 15.39 -4.98 11.19
C ALA A 172 14.56 -4.39 12.34
N ALA A 173 15.03 -4.59 13.58
CA ALA A 173 14.34 -4.11 14.77
C ALA A 173 15.27 -3.34 15.71
N TRP A 174 14.73 -2.31 16.31
CA TRP A 174 15.33 -1.51 17.37
C TRP A 174 14.40 -1.46 18.57
N ASN A 175 14.95 -1.28 19.76
CA ASN A 175 14.13 -0.91 20.90
C ASN A 175 13.41 0.42 20.63
N ILE A 176 12.19 0.54 21.14
CA ILE A 176 11.40 1.77 20.95
C ILE A 176 12.18 3.01 21.36
N GLY A 177 12.07 4.08 20.58
CA GLY A 177 12.78 5.35 20.80
C GLY A 177 14.21 5.41 20.23
N LYS A 178 14.78 4.30 19.77
CA LYS A 178 16.10 4.33 19.11
C LYS A 178 15.95 4.70 17.63
N PRO A 179 16.75 5.65 17.09
CA PRO A 179 16.68 6.01 15.67
C PRO A 179 17.23 4.89 14.78
N GLN A 180 16.70 4.77 13.56
CA GLN A 180 17.12 3.75 12.59
C GLN A 180 18.55 3.96 12.05
N SER A 181 19.18 5.10 12.35
CA SER A 181 20.59 5.36 12.07
C SER A 181 21.54 4.64 13.04
N THR A 182 21.04 4.14 14.16
CA THR A 182 21.81 3.35 15.11
C THR A 182 21.83 1.88 14.70
N LYS A 183 22.79 1.12 15.24
CA LYS A 183 22.86 -0.34 15.02
C LYS A 183 21.54 -1.00 15.48
N PRO A 184 20.88 -1.78 14.63
CA PRO A 184 19.68 -2.51 15.04
C PRO A 184 20.01 -3.58 16.08
N ASN A 185 19.06 -3.87 16.98
CA ASN A 185 19.18 -4.96 17.95
C ASN A 185 19.06 -6.33 17.27
N LEU A 186 18.32 -6.42 16.17
CA LEU A 186 18.11 -7.64 15.41
C LEU A 186 18.02 -7.34 13.92
N VAL A 187 18.67 -8.16 13.10
CA VAL A 187 18.51 -8.17 11.64
C VAL A 187 18.29 -9.63 11.21
N LEU A 188 17.22 -9.86 10.46
CA LEU A 188 16.92 -11.16 9.85
C LEU A 188 16.80 -10.97 8.35
N ASN A 189 17.49 -11.81 7.59
CA ASN A 189 17.44 -11.84 6.13
C ASN A 189 16.66 -13.06 5.64
N ASN A 190 16.51 -13.19 4.33
CA ASN A 190 15.87 -14.34 3.67
C ASN A 190 14.40 -14.52 4.10
N GLY A 191 13.74 -13.40 4.41
CA GLY A 191 12.31 -13.41 4.68
C GLY A 191 11.48 -13.66 3.41
N SER A 192 10.29 -14.19 3.60
CA SER A 192 9.28 -14.37 2.57
C SER A 192 8.01 -13.59 2.92
N MET A 193 7.24 -13.21 1.91
CA MET A 193 5.91 -12.66 2.06
C MET A 193 4.88 -13.63 1.47
N THR A 194 3.75 -13.79 2.14
CA THR A 194 2.66 -14.66 1.70
C THR A 194 1.34 -13.91 1.87
N PHE A 195 0.51 -13.90 0.83
CA PHE A 195 -0.85 -13.37 0.93
C PHE A 195 -1.75 -14.33 1.70
N ASP A 196 -2.65 -13.76 2.51
CA ASP A 196 -3.67 -14.48 3.26
C ASP A 196 -5.04 -14.09 2.70
N GLY A 197 -5.54 -14.91 1.80
CA GLY A 197 -6.78 -14.67 1.07
C GLY A 197 -6.67 -13.60 -0.03
N SER A 198 -7.81 -13.14 -0.53
CA SER A 198 -7.93 -12.20 -1.66
C SER A 198 -8.10 -10.74 -1.25
N GLY A 199 -8.16 -10.45 0.06
CA GLY A 199 -8.44 -9.11 0.60
C GLY A 199 -7.20 -8.22 0.77
N GLY A 200 -6.02 -8.72 0.40
CA GLY A 200 -4.75 -8.01 0.54
C GLY A 200 -4.04 -8.23 1.88
N ASN A 201 -4.65 -8.94 2.83
CA ASN A 201 -3.96 -9.37 4.04
C ASN A 201 -2.76 -10.23 3.66
N HIS A 202 -1.65 -10.03 4.34
CA HIS A 202 -0.43 -10.79 4.09
C HIS A 202 0.45 -10.84 5.33
N TYR A 203 1.41 -11.74 5.32
CA TYR A 203 2.40 -11.80 6.38
C TYR A 203 3.80 -11.99 5.85
N PHE A 204 4.75 -11.43 6.58
CA PHE A 204 6.18 -11.67 6.40
C PHE A 204 6.66 -12.71 7.41
N ASN A 205 7.48 -13.64 6.96
CA ASN A 205 8.00 -14.73 7.77
C ASN A 205 9.53 -14.73 7.75
N PHE A 206 10.15 -14.74 8.93
CA PHE A 206 11.60 -14.75 9.12
C PHE A 206 11.99 -15.81 10.12
N LYS A 207 13.06 -16.54 9.86
CA LYS A 207 13.57 -17.61 10.75
C LYS A 207 14.96 -17.28 11.26
N SER A 208 15.24 -17.61 12.52
CA SER A 208 16.53 -17.52 13.16
C SER A 208 16.72 -18.66 14.16
N GLY A 209 17.38 -19.73 13.76
CA GLY A 209 17.49 -20.95 14.56
C GLY A 209 16.10 -21.51 14.91
N SER A 210 15.81 -21.67 16.19
CA SER A 210 14.52 -22.14 16.69
C SER A 210 13.44 -21.06 16.76
N TYR A 211 13.74 -19.81 16.39
CA TYR A 211 12.82 -18.69 16.43
C TYR A 211 12.17 -18.48 15.07
N ASN A 212 10.86 -18.20 15.07
CA ASN A 212 10.09 -17.78 13.93
C ASN A 212 9.41 -16.44 14.24
N TYR A 213 9.69 -15.43 13.39
CA TYR A 213 9.12 -14.09 13.47
C TYR A 213 8.10 -13.93 12.35
N VAL A 214 6.86 -13.67 12.70
CA VAL A 214 5.77 -13.44 11.74
C VAL A 214 5.24 -12.04 11.96
N VAL A 215 5.20 -11.27 10.89
CA VAL A 215 4.62 -9.93 10.88
C VAL A 215 3.39 -9.95 9.97
N TYR A 216 2.21 -9.94 10.56
CA TYR A 216 0.94 -9.84 9.84
C TYR A 216 0.64 -8.37 9.52
N ARG A 217 0.28 -8.11 8.26
CA ARG A 217 -0.30 -6.86 7.80
C ARG A 217 -1.77 -7.09 7.50
N ASN A 218 -2.64 -6.48 8.30
CA ASN A 218 -4.09 -6.56 8.14
C ASN A 218 -4.56 -5.35 7.31
N ILE A 219 -5.04 -5.59 6.10
CA ILE A 219 -5.63 -4.59 5.20
C ILE A 219 -7.14 -4.54 5.42
N ILE A 220 -7.74 -5.72 5.63
CA ILE A 220 -9.13 -5.88 5.98
C ILE A 220 -9.23 -6.72 7.26
N GLY A 221 -10.18 -6.36 8.11
CA GLY A 221 -10.46 -7.03 9.38
C GLY A 221 -11.64 -6.38 10.09
N GLU A 222 -11.97 -6.88 11.26
CA GLU A 222 -12.95 -6.25 12.16
C GLU A 222 -12.38 -4.93 12.70
N SER A 223 -13.24 -4.07 13.22
CA SER A 223 -12.87 -2.72 13.68
C SER A 223 -11.78 -2.69 14.76
N ALA A 224 -11.63 -3.78 15.53
CA ALA A 224 -10.60 -3.93 16.56
C ALA A 224 -9.30 -4.59 16.05
N THR A 225 -9.27 -5.04 14.80
CA THR A 225 -8.08 -5.70 14.24
C THR A 225 -6.94 -4.67 14.09
N PRO A 226 -5.76 -4.89 14.70
CA PRO A 226 -4.64 -3.97 14.55
C PRO A 226 -4.11 -4.01 13.10
N ASP A 227 -3.60 -2.89 12.61
CA ASP A 227 -2.98 -2.82 11.27
C ASP A 227 -1.85 -3.82 11.09
N VAL A 228 -1.09 -4.06 12.15
CA VAL A 228 0.06 -4.99 12.17
C VAL A 228 0.05 -5.79 13.46
N THR A 229 0.41 -7.07 13.34
CA THR A 229 0.69 -7.94 14.49
C THR A 229 2.08 -8.55 14.34
N LEU A 230 2.93 -8.37 15.35
CA LEU A 230 4.22 -9.06 15.45
C LEU A 230 4.07 -10.27 16.39
N SER A 231 4.21 -11.48 15.85
CA SER A 231 4.25 -12.74 16.62
C SER A 231 5.64 -13.34 16.53
N VAL A 232 6.17 -13.78 17.66
CA VAL A 232 7.44 -14.52 17.73
C VAL A 232 7.20 -15.85 18.42
N LYS A 233 7.61 -16.94 17.76
CA LYS A 233 7.55 -18.29 18.30
C LYS A 233 8.95 -18.83 18.52
N LYS A 234 9.15 -19.58 19.60
CA LYS A 234 10.35 -20.40 19.85
C LYS A 234 9.94 -21.85 19.94
N ASN A 235 10.53 -22.73 19.12
CA ASN A 235 10.13 -24.15 19.07
C ASN A 235 8.60 -24.31 18.91
N ASN A 236 7.97 -23.53 18.02
CA ASN A 236 6.53 -23.46 17.76
C ASN A 236 5.65 -22.93 18.92
N LYS A 237 6.22 -22.59 20.08
CA LYS A 237 5.50 -21.95 21.19
C LYS A 237 5.59 -20.43 21.04
N GLU A 238 4.45 -19.74 21.04
CA GLU A 238 4.42 -18.28 21.01
C GLU A 238 5.00 -17.72 22.30
N ILE A 239 5.97 -16.83 22.17
CA ILE A 239 6.66 -16.14 23.27
C ILE A 239 6.45 -14.64 23.25
N LEU A 240 5.96 -14.10 22.15
CA LEU A 240 5.63 -12.68 21.99
C LEU A 240 4.50 -12.52 20.98
N ASN A 241 3.53 -11.68 21.34
CA ASN A 241 2.48 -11.22 20.44
C ASN A 241 2.21 -9.73 20.76
N GLN A 242 2.38 -8.86 19.77
CA GLN A 242 2.22 -7.41 19.93
C GLN A 242 1.53 -6.80 18.73
N SER A 243 0.55 -5.95 18.99
CA SER A 243 -0.02 -5.06 17.99
C SER A 243 0.99 -3.97 17.63
N GLY A 244 0.98 -3.56 16.37
CA GLY A 244 1.84 -2.51 15.86
C GLY A 244 1.05 -1.41 15.16
N GLN A 245 1.57 -0.18 15.24
CA GLN A 245 1.08 0.98 14.52
C GLN A 245 2.04 1.32 13.38
N ILE A 246 1.51 1.42 12.16
CA ILE A 246 2.29 1.76 10.96
C ILE A 246 2.68 3.24 10.97
N PHE A 247 3.87 3.52 10.45
CA PHE A 247 4.31 4.86 10.08
C PHE A 247 5.05 4.83 8.72
N LYS A 248 5.05 5.97 8.03
CA LYS A 248 5.77 6.18 6.76
C LYS A 248 6.78 7.30 6.89
#